data_ccb53d2ad497af6e330fbce19ba9687d
#
_entry.id   ccb53d2ad497af6e330fbce19ba9687d
#
_cell.length_a   1.000
_cell.length_b   1.000
_cell.length_c   1.000
_cell.angle_alpha   90.00
_cell.angle_beta   90.00
_cell.angle_gamma   90.00
#
_symmetry.space_group_name_H-M   'P 1'
#
loop_
_entity.id
_entity.type
_entity.pdbx_description
1 polymer ?
#
loop_
_entity_poly.entity_id
_entity_poly.type
_entity_poly.pdbx_seq_one_letter_code
_entity_poly.pdbx_strand_id
1 'polypeptide(L)'
;MRLCDLTFAYTECSGGIRTYIDHKRRFIAEATDHEHVLIVPGDEDRVTRDGRLTKIEIASPFIPGARPYRAFWRVAPIQQALMQARPDIVELGSFFVAPWAAFRHREHRRAAGEACLVSAYFHTDVAHAYVGAPLRRLLSGGLEELSETLAQWGEKVSEALETGAEMTFGKVFRRCDLTLAASRVQAARIAEYGVEGTAVVPLGVDLERFAPQHRSPEVRARLGVAAEDLLLIYCGRLDTEKAVRVLVEAFARLPPTPRFHLALMGEGPLREELQTRAAALPRLHILPYERDEAAYATVLASADVYVTAGPHETFGLAVVEAEASGLPVVGVDAGALRERVQPAWGRLGPVADAAAMAANILAVASQRAALGAAARTHVCAAGFGWGRTFSQLLTLYDAACAEARRNRSSVTR
;
A
#
# COMPACT_ATOMS: atom_id res chain seq x y z
N MET A 1 6.85 -23.06 11.43
CA MET A 1 5.55 -22.47 11.77
C MET A 1 4.61 -22.52 10.57
N ARG A 2 3.32 -22.49 10.83
CA ARG A 2 2.28 -22.27 9.83
C ARG A 2 1.73 -20.88 9.98
N LEU A 3 1.97 -20.03 8.99
CA LEU A 3 1.57 -18.63 8.94
C LEU A 3 0.27 -18.50 8.14
N CYS A 4 -0.61 -17.60 8.53
CA CYS A 4 -1.86 -17.35 7.82
C CYS A 4 -2.05 -15.85 7.59
N ASP A 5 -2.19 -15.44 6.33
CA ASP A 5 -2.71 -14.11 5.98
C ASP A 5 -4.21 -14.17 5.77
N LEU A 6 -4.93 -13.32 6.48
CA LEU A 6 -6.40 -13.22 6.42
C LEU A 6 -6.78 -11.81 5.94
N THR A 7 -7.12 -11.69 4.66
CA THR A 7 -7.38 -10.38 4.03
C THR A 7 -8.44 -10.44 2.94
N PHE A 8 -9.21 -9.35 2.78
CA PHE A 8 -10.05 -9.14 1.60
C PHE A 8 -9.34 -8.33 0.50
N ALA A 9 -8.20 -7.72 0.80
CA ALA A 9 -7.48 -6.82 -0.11
C ALA A 9 -6.49 -7.58 -1.02
N TYR A 10 -6.83 -8.80 -1.43
CA TYR A 10 -6.04 -9.62 -2.35
C TYR A 10 -6.87 -9.92 -3.61
N THR A 11 -6.81 -9.02 -4.57
CA THR A 11 -7.51 -9.15 -5.86
C THR A 11 -6.54 -8.91 -7.02
N GLU A 12 -6.98 -9.15 -8.25
CA GLU A 12 -6.15 -8.92 -9.44
C GLU A 12 -5.67 -7.47 -9.61
N CYS A 13 -6.42 -6.51 -9.07
CA CYS A 13 -6.13 -5.08 -9.14
C CYS A 13 -5.63 -4.50 -7.81
N SER A 14 -5.36 -5.34 -6.80
CA SER A 14 -4.81 -4.88 -5.53
C SER A 14 -3.34 -4.54 -5.70
N GLY A 15 -2.95 -3.34 -5.25
CA GLY A 15 -1.56 -2.88 -5.29
C GLY A 15 -0.67 -3.48 -4.20
N GLY A 16 -0.05 -2.65 -3.37
CA GLY A 16 1.01 -3.03 -2.43
C GLY A 16 0.69 -4.19 -1.47
N ILE A 17 -0.57 -4.38 -1.06
CA ILE A 17 -0.95 -5.52 -0.18
C ILE A 17 -0.77 -6.86 -0.92
N ARG A 18 -1.22 -6.93 -2.17
CA ARG A 18 -1.01 -8.14 -2.98
C ARG A 18 0.47 -8.39 -3.22
N THR A 19 1.21 -7.36 -3.62
CA THR A 19 2.66 -7.43 -3.82
C THR A 19 3.37 -7.96 -2.57
N TYR A 20 3.03 -7.44 -1.38
CA TYR A 20 3.56 -7.92 -0.11
C TYR A 20 3.26 -9.42 0.12
N ILE A 21 2.02 -9.85 -0.07
CA ILE A 21 1.60 -11.24 0.15
C ILE A 21 2.27 -12.18 -0.86
N ASP A 22 2.34 -11.80 -2.14
CA ASP A 22 2.96 -12.62 -3.19
C ASP A 22 4.46 -12.82 -2.92
N HIS A 23 5.18 -11.76 -2.56
CA HIS A 23 6.58 -11.84 -2.17
C HIS A 23 6.79 -12.62 -0.86
N LYS A 24 5.92 -12.46 0.13
CA LYS A 24 5.95 -13.24 1.38
C LYS A 24 5.79 -14.72 1.12
N ARG A 25 4.81 -15.09 0.28
CA ARG A 25 4.56 -16.49 -0.12
C ARG A 25 5.77 -17.08 -0.85
N ARG A 26 6.33 -16.34 -1.79
CA ARG A 26 7.55 -16.74 -2.52
C ARG A 26 8.72 -16.95 -1.55
N PHE A 27 9.00 -15.99 -0.67
CA PHE A 27 10.06 -16.09 0.32
C PHE A 27 9.89 -17.30 1.24
N ILE A 28 8.67 -17.56 1.71
CA ILE A 28 8.37 -18.72 2.55
C ILE A 28 8.63 -20.03 1.80
N ALA A 29 8.23 -20.12 0.53
CA ALA A 29 8.42 -21.31 -0.28
C ALA A 29 9.88 -21.60 -0.60
N GLU A 30 10.69 -20.55 -0.87
CA GLU A 30 12.06 -20.67 -1.37
C GLU A 30 13.12 -20.66 -0.26
N ALA A 31 12.89 -19.92 0.82
CA ALA A 31 13.90 -19.60 1.82
C ALA A 31 13.64 -20.16 3.22
N THR A 32 12.52 -20.86 3.44
CA THR A 32 12.16 -21.37 4.78
C THR A 32 11.50 -22.76 4.74
N ASP A 33 11.39 -23.40 5.91
CA ASP A 33 10.59 -24.61 6.10
C ASP A 33 9.18 -24.34 6.65
N HIS A 34 8.72 -23.09 6.61
CA HIS A 34 7.40 -22.71 7.08
C HIS A 34 6.33 -23.04 6.06
N GLU A 35 5.08 -23.13 6.51
CA GLU A 35 3.90 -23.24 5.67
C GLU A 35 3.15 -21.91 5.65
N HIS A 36 2.51 -21.61 4.53
CA HIS A 36 1.71 -20.41 4.41
C HIS A 36 0.30 -20.69 3.94
N VAL A 37 -0.67 -20.13 4.63
CA VAL A 37 -2.09 -20.18 4.30
C VAL A 37 -2.57 -18.76 3.99
N LEU A 38 -3.17 -18.58 2.83
CA LEU A 38 -3.82 -17.32 2.44
C LEU A 38 -5.33 -17.53 2.43
N ILE A 39 -6.07 -16.82 3.29
CA ILE A 39 -7.53 -16.86 3.35
C ILE A 39 -8.08 -15.56 2.78
N VAL A 40 -8.84 -15.66 1.69
CA VAL A 40 -9.40 -14.52 0.95
C VAL A 40 -10.86 -14.76 0.59
N PRO A 41 -11.66 -13.70 0.36
CA PRO A 41 -12.98 -13.87 -0.23
C PRO A 41 -12.85 -14.24 -1.72
N GLY A 42 -13.71 -15.13 -2.21
CA GLY A 42 -13.76 -15.60 -3.58
C GLY A 42 -15.18 -15.65 -4.15
N ASP A 43 -15.28 -16.14 -5.39
CA ASP A 43 -16.57 -16.43 -6.04
C ASP A 43 -17.26 -17.67 -5.43
N GLU A 44 -16.44 -18.65 -5.06
CA GLU A 44 -16.86 -19.94 -4.50
C GLU A 44 -15.89 -20.36 -3.39
N ASP A 45 -16.31 -21.34 -2.61
CA ASP A 45 -15.44 -21.99 -1.63
C ASP A 45 -14.46 -22.90 -2.38
N ARG A 46 -13.17 -22.56 -2.33
CA ARG A 46 -12.11 -23.29 -3.02
C ARG A 46 -10.86 -23.40 -2.17
N VAL A 47 -10.20 -24.54 -2.22
CA VAL A 47 -8.88 -24.73 -1.60
C VAL A 47 -7.88 -25.15 -2.68
N THR A 48 -6.85 -24.34 -2.85
CA THR A 48 -5.73 -24.64 -3.75
C THR A 48 -4.48 -24.86 -2.93
N ARG A 49 -3.71 -25.90 -3.26
CA ARG A 49 -2.43 -26.20 -2.59
C ARG A 49 -1.31 -26.32 -3.61
N ASP A 50 -0.19 -25.71 -3.27
CA ASP A 50 1.04 -25.76 -4.04
C ASP A 50 2.21 -25.90 -3.06
N GLY A 51 2.71 -27.13 -2.89
CA GLY A 51 3.72 -27.45 -1.89
C GLY A 51 3.30 -27.02 -0.48
N ARG A 52 4.07 -26.08 0.10
CA ARG A 52 3.83 -25.50 1.43
C ARG A 52 2.86 -24.32 1.43
N LEU A 53 2.37 -23.93 0.26
CA LEU A 53 1.46 -22.80 0.10
C LEU A 53 0.03 -23.31 -0.07
N THR A 54 -0.88 -22.82 0.76
CA THR A 54 -2.32 -23.05 0.63
C THR A 54 -3.03 -21.74 0.38
N LYS A 55 -4.02 -21.71 -0.51
CA LYS A 55 -4.98 -20.61 -0.67
C LYS A 55 -6.38 -21.15 -0.42
N ILE A 56 -7.11 -20.49 0.46
CA ILE A 56 -8.51 -20.79 0.77
C ILE A 56 -9.35 -19.59 0.34
N GLU A 57 -10.22 -19.79 -0.61
CA GLU A 57 -11.20 -18.82 -1.07
C GLU A 57 -12.54 -19.14 -0.39
N ILE A 58 -13.18 -18.09 0.16
CA ILE A 58 -14.48 -18.22 0.82
C ILE A 58 -15.51 -17.44 0.01
N ALA A 59 -16.56 -18.11 -0.45
CA ALA A 59 -17.65 -17.50 -1.21
C ALA A 59 -18.19 -16.24 -0.52
N SER A 60 -18.08 -15.10 -1.19
CA SER A 60 -18.31 -13.79 -0.60
C SER A 60 -18.87 -12.80 -1.62
N PRO A 61 -19.81 -11.91 -1.23
CA PRO A 61 -20.38 -10.93 -2.13
C PRO A 61 -19.38 -9.84 -2.49
N PHE A 62 -19.61 -9.18 -3.63
CA PHE A 62 -18.91 -7.94 -3.96
C PHE A 62 -19.28 -6.83 -2.97
N ILE A 63 -18.31 -5.96 -2.67
CA ILE A 63 -18.55 -4.70 -1.97
C ILE A 63 -19.26 -3.76 -2.95
N PRO A 64 -20.46 -3.23 -2.63
CA PRO A 64 -21.16 -2.29 -3.50
C PRO A 64 -20.27 -1.10 -3.87
N GLY A 65 -20.19 -0.78 -5.16
CA GLY A 65 -19.39 0.34 -5.67
C GLY A 65 -17.87 0.18 -5.63
N ALA A 66 -17.34 -0.99 -5.18
CA ALA A 66 -15.90 -1.21 -5.02
C ALA A 66 -15.41 -2.49 -5.72
N ARG A 67 -15.96 -2.84 -6.89
CA ARG A 67 -15.40 -3.96 -7.68
C ARG A 67 -13.94 -3.72 -8.02
N PRO A 68 -13.09 -4.78 -7.98
CA PRO A 68 -13.41 -6.20 -7.83
C PRO A 68 -13.41 -6.71 -6.36
N TYR A 69 -13.38 -5.84 -5.37
CA TYR A 69 -13.29 -6.24 -3.97
C TYR A 69 -14.54 -6.94 -3.48
N ARG A 70 -14.35 -8.04 -2.69
CA ARG A 70 -15.38 -8.80 -2.00
C ARG A 70 -15.22 -8.69 -0.50
N ALA A 71 -16.32 -8.74 0.24
CA ALA A 71 -16.29 -8.62 1.70
C ALA A 71 -16.53 -9.96 2.38
N PHE A 72 -15.70 -10.32 3.33
CA PHE A 72 -16.09 -11.31 4.34
C PHE A 72 -17.31 -10.80 5.10
N TRP A 73 -18.41 -11.50 5.03
CA TRP A 73 -19.68 -11.10 5.67
C TRP A 73 -20.14 -12.06 6.76
N ARG A 74 -19.50 -13.24 6.90
CA ARG A 74 -19.80 -14.25 7.91
C ARG A 74 -18.52 -14.68 8.63
N VAL A 75 -18.58 -14.77 9.96
CA VAL A 75 -17.47 -15.24 10.82
C VAL A 75 -17.27 -16.74 10.69
N ALA A 76 -18.36 -17.53 10.60
CA ALA A 76 -18.29 -19.00 10.68
C ALA A 76 -17.45 -19.66 9.58
N PRO A 77 -17.55 -19.31 8.28
CA PRO A 77 -16.69 -19.91 7.26
C PRO A 77 -15.21 -19.60 7.47
N ILE A 78 -14.87 -18.36 7.89
CA ILE A 78 -13.48 -17.99 8.20
C ILE A 78 -12.97 -18.84 9.37
N GLN A 79 -13.78 -18.97 10.41
CA GLN A 79 -13.41 -19.77 11.57
C GLN A 79 -13.20 -21.24 11.21
N GLN A 80 -14.05 -21.81 10.36
CA GLN A 80 -13.89 -23.17 9.86
C GLN A 80 -12.59 -23.34 9.08
N ALA A 81 -12.26 -22.39 8.19
CA ALA A 81 -11.00 -22.39 7.45
C ALA A 81 -9.79 -22.33 8.39
N LEU A 82 -9.82 -21.47 9.41
CA LEU A 82 -8.78 -21.38 10.44
C LEU A 82 -8.65 -22.65 11.27
N MET A 83 -9.77 -23.28 11.63
CA MET A 83 -9.75 -24.56 12.37
C MET A 83 -9.16 -25.71 11.53
N GLN A 84 -9.42 -25.74 10.23
CA GLN A 84 -8.84 -26.74 9.31
C GLN A 84 -7.34 -26.48 9.07
N ALA A 85 -6.98 -25.22 8.86
CA ALA A 85 -5.60 -24.80 8.59
C ALA A 85 -4.71 -24.88 9.83
N ARG A 86 -5.25 -24.66 11.04
CA ARG A 86 -4.53 -24.64 12.34
C ARG A 86 -3.25 -23.79 12.31
N PRO A 87 -3.31 -22.50 11.91
CA PRO A 87 -2.11 -21.67 11.88
C PRO A 87 -1.57 -21.38 13.29
N ASP A 88 -0.24 -21.21 13.37
CA ASP A 88 0.42 -20.72 14.60
C ASP A 88 0.26 -19.22 14.74
N ILE A 89 0.22 -18.50 13.60
CA ILE A 89 0.05 -17.05 13.53
C ILE A 89 -1.00 -16.73 12.48
N VAL A 90 -1.93 -15.84 12.84
CA VAL A 90 -2.89 -15.22 11.92
C VAL A 90 -2.56 -13.75 11.79
N GLU A 91 -2.05 -13.33 10.63
CA GLU A 91 -1.84 -11.93 10.29
C GLU A 91 -3.11 -11.34 9.67
N LEU A 92 -3.63 -10.29 10.29
CA LEU A 92 -4.81 -9.58 9.84
C LEU A 92 -4.42 -8.48 8.84
N GLY A 93 -4.89 -8.63 7.60
CA GLY A 93 -4.91 -7.57 6.59
C GLY A 93 -6.32 -6.98 6.37
N SER A 94 -7.30 -7.39 7.21
CA SER A 94 -8.70 -6.95 7.15
C SER A 94 -9.27 -6.80 8.55
N PHE A 95 -9.99 -5.69 8.81
CA PHE A 95 -10.30 -5.25 10.17
C PHE A 95 -11.81 -5.21 10.50
N PHE A 96 -12.69 -5.74 9.63
CA PHE A 96 -14.14 -5.77 9.86
C PHE A 96 -14.61 -7.08 10.51
N VAL A 97 -14.83 -8.14 9.73
CA VAL A 97 -15.33 -9.44 10.19
C VAL A 97 -14.20 -10.40 10.58
N ALA A 98 -13.10 -10.34 9.84
CA ALA A 98 -11.95 -11.24 9.98
C ALA A 98 -11.35 -11.29 11.40
N PRO A 99 -11.17 -10.18 12.14
CA PRO A 99 -10.61 -10.19 13.49
C PRO A 99 -11.37 -11.08 14.46
N TRP A 100 -12.69 -11.07 14.39
CA TRP A 100 -13.53 -11.85 15.32
C TRP A 100 -13.35 -13.36 15.12
N ALA A 101 -13.17 -13.81 13.89
CA ALA A 101 -12.85 -15.21 13.60
C ALA A 101 -11.44 -15.56 14.11
N ALA A 102 -10.46 -14.71 13.87
CA ALA A 102 -9.07 -14.92 14.31
C ALA A 102 -8.95 -14.95 15.84
N PHE A 103 -9.57 -14.02 16.55
CA PHE A 103 -9.56 -14.01 18.02
C PHE A 103 -10.25 -15.24 18.62
N ARG A 104 -11.41 -15.65 18.07
CA ARG A 104 -12.11 -16.85 18.52
C ARG A 104 -11.28 -18.11 18.23
N HIS A 105 -10.60 -18.18 17.10
CA HIS A 105 -9.68 -19.28 16.78
C HIS A 105 -8.52 -19.32 17.78
N ARG A 106 -7.88 -18.18 18.07
CA ARG A 106 -6.81 -18.06 19.05
C ARG A 106 -7.25 -18.55 20.44
N GLU A 107 -8.42 -18.10 20.89
CA GLU A 107 -8.98 -18.49 22.19
C GLU A 107 -9.24 -19.99 22.27
N HIS A 108 -9.79 -20.59 21.20
CA HIS A 108 -9.99 -22.02 21.09
C HIS A 108 -8.68 -22.82 21.17
N ARG A 109 -7.65 -22.40 20.40
CA ARG A 109 -6.31 -23.02 20.42
C ARG A 109 -5.67 -22.91 21.79
N ARG A 110 -5.79 -21.73 22.43
CA ARG A 110 -5.28 -21.51 23.79
C ARG A 110 -5.97 -22.37 24.85
N ALA A 111 -7.28 -22.59 24.74
CA ALA A 111 -8.01 -23.48 25.61
C ALA A 111 -7.58 -24.94 25.44
N ALA A 112 -7.17 -25.35 24.24
CA ALA A 112 -6.60 -26.66 23.96
C ALA A 112 -5.10 -26.81 24.34
N GLY A 113 -4.50 -25.82 25.00
CA GLY A 113 -3.09 -25.84 25.38
C GLY A 113 -2.13 -25.54 24.24
N GLU A 114 -2.59 -25.04 23.11
CA GLU A 114 -1.77 -24.75 21.94
C GLU A 114 -1.44 -23.25 21.80
N ALA A 115 -0.26 -22.94 21.25
CA ALA A 115 0.09 -21.56 20.95
C ALA A 115 -0.58 -21.13 19.63
N CYS A 116 -1.24 -19.98 19.65
CA CYS A 116 -1.72 -19.30 18.47
C CYS A 116 -1.68 -17.79 18.74
N LEU A 117 -1.15 -17.03 17.82
CA LEU A 117 -1.04 -15.58 17.90
C LEU A 117 -1.89 -14.94 16.81
N VAL A 118 -2.40 -13.74 17.11
CA VAL A 118 -3.02 -12.87 16.11
C VAL A 118 -2.16 -11.62 15.99
N SER A 119 -1.61 -11.39 14.82
CA SER A 119 -0.91 -10.15 14.47
C SER A 119 -1.78 -9.29 13.57
N ALA A 120 -1.51 -7.98 13.54
CA ALA A 120 -2.13 -7.06 12.61
C ALA A 120 -1.04 -6.24 11.93
N TYR A 121 -1.04 -6.21 10.60
CA TYR A 121 -0.14 -5.37 9.83
C TYR A 121 -0.94 -4.18 9.25
N PHE A 122 -0.54 -2.97 9.61
CA PHE A 122 -1.21 -1.74 9.16
C PHE A 122 -0.73 -1.34 7.77
N HIS A 123 -1.28 -2.01 6.74
CA HIS A 123 -0.98 -1.72 5.35
C HIS A 123 -1.69 -0.48 4.81
N THR A 124 -2.85 -0.15 5.35
CA THR A 124 -3.71 0.94 4.89
C THR A 124 -4.37 1.58 6.09
N ASP A 125 -4.48 2.91 6.10
CA ASP A 125 -5.34 3.61 7.04
C ASP A 125 -6.80 3.32 6.70
N VAL A 126 -7.33 2.28 7.35
CA VAL A 126 -8.64 1.69 7.04
C VAL A 126 -9.77 2.67 7.36
N ALA A 127 -9.65 3.44 8.45
CA ALA A 127 -10.64 4.43 8.83
C ALA A 127 -10.76 5.50 7.75
N HIS A 128 -9.64 6.03 7.31
CA HIS A 128 -9.59 7.02 6.25
C HIS A 128 -10.02 6.44 4.89
N ALA A 129 -9.42 5.33 4.46
CA ALA A 129 -9.59 4.80 3.11
C ALA A 129 -10.98 4.19 2.84
N TYR A 130 -11.58 3.53 3.86
CA TYR A 130 -12.83 2.77 3.67
C TYR A 130 -14.05 3.39 4.33
N VAL A 131 -13.89 4.39 5.20
CA VAL A 131 -14.99 5.11 5.86
C VAL A 131 -14.97 6.59 5.49
N GLY A 132 -13.91 7.29 5.79
CA GLY A 132 -13.82 8.74 5.59
C GLY A 132 -13.87 9.15 4.11
N ALA A 133 -13.01 8.60 3.26
CA ALA A 133 -12.93 9.00 1.85
C ALA A 133 -14.18 8.65 1.02
N PRO A 134 -14.80 7.45 1.13
CA PRO A 134 -16.04 7.15 0.43
C PRO A 134 -17.20 8.03 0.87
N LEU A 135 -17.29 8.30 2.18
CA LEU A 135 -18.35 9.12 2.74
C LEU A 135 -18.21 10.60 2.31
N ARG A 136 -16.98 11.14 2.35
CA ARG A 136 -16.70 12.49 1.80
C ARG A 136 -17.13 12.58 0.34
N ARG A 137 -16.82 11.59 -0.50
CA ARG A 137 -17.27 11.56 -1.91
C ARG A 137 -18.79 11.57 -2.05
N LEU A 138 -19.50 10.80 -1.23
CA LEU A 138 -20.96 10.72 -1.27
C LEU A 138 -21.59 12.03 -0.84
N LEU A 139 -21.04 12.68 0.19
CA LEU A 139 -21.60 13.88 0.78
C LEU A 139 -21.18 15.15 -0.01
N SER A 140 -19.93 15.24 -0.50
CA SER A 140 -19.48 16.39 -1.28
C SER A 140 -20.08 16.41 -2.69
N GLY A 141 -20.18 15.27 -3.36
CA GLY A 141 -20.69 15.19 -4.75
C GLY A 141 -22.15 15.59 -4.95
N GLY A 142 -22.94 15.75 -3.85
CA GLY A 142 -24.33 16.18 -3.93
C GLY A 142 -24.66 17.44 -3.12
N LEU A 143 -23.80 17.84 -2.20
CA LEU A 143 -24.08 18.93 -1.25
C LEU A 143 -23.39 20.24 -1.60
N GLU A 144 -22.27 20.21 -2.34
CA GLU A 144 -21.57 21.43 -2.80
C GLU A 144 -22.45 22.26 -3.74
N GLU A 145 -23.31 21.61 -4.54
CA GLU A 145 -24.27 22.25 -5.41
C GLU A 145 -25.46 22.91 -4.68
N LEU A 146 -25.69 22.52 -3.40
CA LEU A 146 -26.87 22.95 -2.65
C LEU A 146 -26.57 24.10 -1.66
N SER A 147 -25.52 24.07 -0.90
CA SER A 147 -25.00 25.21 -0.09
C SER A 147 -23.68 24.85 0.63
N GLU A 148 -22.81 25.86 0.88
CA GLU A 148 -21.58 25.72 1.67
C GLU A 148 -21.83 25.17 3.08
N THR A 149 -22.97 25.52 3.69
CA THR A 149 -23.34 25.05 5.06
C THR A 149 -23.62 23.54 5.08
N LEU A 150 -24.27 23.02 4.03
CA LEU A 150 -24.52 21.58 3.90
C LEU A 150 -23.24 20.79 3.60
N ALA A 151 -22.33 21.35 2.82
CA ALA A 151 -21.02 20.77 2.57
C ALA A 151 -20.19 20.66 3.86
N GLN A 152 -20.14 21.72 4.67
CA GLN A 152 -19.46 21.74 5.97
C GLN A 152 -20.10 20.76 6.97
N TRP A 153 -21.43 20.62 6.96
CA TRP A 153 -22.12 19.61 7.78
C TRP A 153 -21.77 18.18 7.35
N GLY A 154 -21.74 17.93 6.04
CA GLY A 154 -21.31 16.64 5.47
C GLY A 154 -19.88 16.28 5.86
N GLU A 155 -18.97 17.25 5.86
CA GLU A 155 -17.59 17.06 6.28
C GLU A 155 -17.49 16.68 7.77
N LYS A 156 -18.20 17.38 8.67
CA LYS A 156 -18.25 17.05 10.11
C LYS A 156 -18.83 15.66 10.38
N VAL A 157 -19.86 15.25 9.63
CA VAL A 157 -20.44 13.89 9.75
C VAL A 157 -19.42 12.84 9.30
N SER A 158 -18.69 13.11 8.21
CA SER A 158 -17.63 12.23 7.73
C SER A 158 -16.51 12.08 8.75
N GLU A 159 -16.05 13.16 9.37
CA GLU A 159 -15.03 13.15 10.42
C GLU A 159 -15.48 12.38 11.66
N ALA A 160 -16.73 12.56 12.09
CA ALA A 160 -17.28 11.86 13.27
C ALA A 160 -17.35 10.34 13.04
N LEU A 161 -17.75 9.92 11.84
CA LEU A 161 -17.81 8.50 11.48
C LEU A 161 -16.41 7.90 11.29
N GLU A 162 -15.46 8.66 10.74
CA GLU A 162 -14.06 8.26 10.66
C GLU A 162 -13.47 8.04 12.06
N THR A 163 -13.68 8.98 12.98
CA THR A 163 -13.29 8.85 14.39
C THR A 163 -13.93 7.63 15.07
N GLY A 164 -15.20 7.36 14.81
CA GLY A 164 -15.88 6.15 15.32
C GLY A 164 -15.25 4.85 14.77
N ALA A 165 -14.85 4.85 13.50
CA ALA A 165 -14.13 3.75 12.89
C ALA A 165 -12.72 3.58 13.51
N GLU A 166 -11.98 4.66 13.71
CA GLU A 166 -10.66 4.67 14.37
C GLU A 166 -10.72 4.03 15.76
N MET A 167 -11.72 4.41 16.56
CA MET A 167 -11.95 3.81 17.88
C MET A 167 -12.21 2.31 17.80
N THR A 168 -12.94 1.86 16.79
CA THR A 168 -13.26 0.45 16.58
C THR A 168 -12.02 -0.33 16.15
N PHE A 169 -11.24 0.18 15.21
CA PHE A 169 -9.99 -0.43 14.78
C PHE A 169 -8.94 -0.42 15.89
N GLY A 170 -8.85 0.64 16.66
CA GLY A 170 -8.02 0.68 17.87
C GLY A 170 -8.33 -0.45 18.85
N LYS A 171 -9.61 -0.81 19.05
CA LYS A 171 -10.00 -1.97 19.88
C LYS A 171 -9.52 -3.29 19.26
N VAL A 172 -9.53 -3.43 17.95
CA VAL A 172 -9.01 -4.62 17.26
C VAL A 172 -7.50 -4.72 17.45
N PHE A 173 -6.76 -3.66 17.17
CA PHE A 173 -5.29 -3.63 17.30
C PHE A 173 -4.83 -3.95 18.73
N ARG A 174 -5.47 -3.35 19.76
CA ARG A 174 -5.16 -3.65 21.17
C ARG A 174 -5.41 -5.10 21.57
N ARG A 175 -6.24 -5.85 20.86
CA ARG A 175 -6.46 -7.29 21.08
C ARG A 175 -5.46 -8.18 20.34
N CYS A 176 -4.70 -7.65 19.42
CA CYS A 176 -3.64 -8.40 18.73
C CYS A 176 -2.47 -8.65 19.67
N ASP A 177 -1.79 -9.77 19.48
CA ASP A 177 -0.59 -10.13 20.23
C ASP A 177 0.65 -9.40 19.68
N LEU A 178 0.60 -8.96 18.42
CA LEU A 178 1.64 -8.19 17.75
C LEU A 178 1.01 -7.21 16.76
N THR A 179 1.44 -5.95 16.80
CA THR A 179 1.04 -4.93 15.83
C THR A 179 2.25 -4.47 15.03
N LEU A 180 2.08 -4.40 13.72
CA LEU A 180 3.12 -4.10 12.74
C LEU A 180 2.72 -2.89 11.89
N ALA A 181 3.70 -2.06 11.55
CA ALA A 181 3.54 -0.94 10.63
C ALA A 181 4.70 -0.88 9.65
N ALA A 182 4.47 -0.37 8.44
CA ALA A 182 5.49 -0.26 7.41
C ALA A 182 6.43 0.96 7.59
N SER A 183 6.04 1.94 8.40
CA SER A 183 6.80 3.16 8.66
C SER A 183 6.61 3.65 10.09
N ARG A 184 7.52 4.51 10.57
CA ARG A 184 7.41 5.14 11.90
C ARG A 184 6.21 6.08 11.98
N VAL A 185 5.89 6.77 10.89
CA VAL A 185 4.71 7.64 10.81
C VAL A 185 3.44 6.80 11.04
N GLN A 186 3.35 5.61 10.45
CA GLN A 186 2.21 4.74 10.67
C GLN A 186 2.19 4.11 12.07
N ALA A 187 3.35 3.77 12.63
CA ALA A 187 3.43 3.32 14.01
C ALA A 187 2.97 4.42 14.99
N ALA A 188 3.32 5.68 14.76
CA ALA A 188 2.83 6.82 15.53
C ALA A 188 1.30 6.99 15.36
N ARG A 189 0.78 6.81 14.16
CA ARG A 189 -0.67 6.85 13.90
C ARG A 189 -1.43 5.76 14.68
N ILE A 190 -0.88 4.55 14.74
CA ILE A 190 -1.45 3.46 15.54
C ILE A 190 -1.37 3.77 17.05
N ALA A 191 -0.33 4.46 17.51
CA ALA A 191 -0.21 4.88 18.91
C ALA A 191 -1.33 5.87 19.31
N GLU A 192 -1.82 6.71 18.39
CA GLU A 192 -2.99 7.57 18.61
C GLU A 192 -4.26 6.74 18.89
N TYR A 193 -4.35 5.50 18.40
CA TYR A 193 -5.42 4.56 18.71
C TYR A 193 -5.24 3.85 20.07
N GLY A 194 -4.24 4.26 20.87
CA GLY A 194 -3.91 3.68 22.17
C GLY A 194 -3.25 2.29 22.04
N VAL A 195 -2.49 2.04 21.00
CA VAL A 195 -1.73 0.80 20.79
C VAL A 195 -0.25 1.09 20.96
N GLU A 196 0.34 0.51 22.00
CA GLU A 196 1.78 0.64 22.29
C GLU A 196 2.59 -0.52 21.69
N GLY A 197 3.89 -0.30 21.49
CA GLY A 197 4.81 -1.37 21.08
C GLY A 197 4.66 -1.83 19.63
N THR A 198 4.10 -1.00 18.74
CA THR A 198 4.01 -1.32 17.31
C THR A 198 5.41 -1.48 16.71
N ALA A 199 5.71 -2.66 16.18
CA ALA A 199 6.98 -2.92 15.52
C ALA A 199 6.98 -2.36 14.09
N VAL A 200 8.07 -1.70 13.70
CA VAL A 200 8.24 -1.18 12.33
C VAL A 200 8.97 -2.22 11.49
N VAL A 201 8.27 -2.74 10.49
CA VAL A 201 8.81 -3.67 9.49
C VAL A 201 8.58 -3.03 8.11
N PRO A 202 9.60 -2.38 7.52
CA PRO A 202 9.45 -1.77 6.21
C PRO A 202 9.15 -2.80 5.12
N LEU A 203 8.35 -2.43 4.14
CA LEU A 203 8.14 -3.25 2.95
C LEU A 203 9.41 -3.29 2.10
N GLY A 204 9.54 -4.32 1.28
CA GLY A 204 10.68 -4.51 0.40
C GLY A 204 10.41 -4.03 -1.03
N VAL A 205 11.48 -4.05 -1.83
CA VAL A 205 11.47 -3.90 -3.28
C VAL A 205 12.42 -4.93 -3.89
N ASP A 206 12.14 -5.36 -5.09
CA ASP A 206 13.05 -6.20 -5.87
C ASP A 206 14.14 -5.30 -6.51
N LEU A 207 15.31 -5.25 -5.87
CA LEU A 207 16.40 -4.36 -6.26
C LEU A 207 17.09 -4.77 -7.58
N GLU A 208 16.90 -5.99 -8.05
CA GLU A 208 17.39 -6.44 -9.36
C GLU A 208 16.43 -6.03 -10.47
N ARG A 209 15.13 -6.19 -10.22
CA ARG A 209 14.08 -5.81 -11.16
C ARG A 209 13.94 -4.30 -11.26
N PHE A 210 13.88 -3.59 -10.15
CA PHE A 210 13.81 -2.12 -10.12
C PHE A 210 15.22 -1.54 -10.09
N ALA A 211 15.77 -1.27 -11.28
CA ALA A 211 17.14 -0.80 -11.41
C ALA A 211 17.32 0.07 -12.66
N PRO A 212 18.25 1.05 -12.63
CA PRO A 212 18.44 2.00 -13.73
C PRO A 212 18.81 1.36 -15.08
N GLN A 213 19.45 0.17 -15.06
CA GLN A 213 19.83 -0.55 -16.28
C GLN A 213 18.64 -1.01 -17.14
N HIS A 214 17.42 -1.01 -16.59
CA HIS A 214 16.21 -1.37 -17.34
C HIS A 214 15.61 -0.19 -18.11
N ARG A 215 16.29 0.98 -18.14
CA ARG A 215 15.86 2.12 -18.96
C ARG A 215 15.84 1.75 -20.43
N SER A 216 14.68 1.96 -21.09
CA SER A 216 14.45 1.59 -22.48
C SER A 216 14.16 2.82 -23.35
N PRO A 217 14.97 3.06 -24.40
CA PRO A 217 14.68 4.07 -25.41
C PRO A 217 13.37 3.79 -26.16
N GLU A 218 12.98 2.52 -26.33
CA GLU A 218 11.75 2.10 -27.01
C GLU A 218 10.50 2.53 -26.24
N VAL A 219 10.54 2.47 -24.91
CA VAL A 219 9.46 2.99 -24.06
C VAL A 219 9.29 4.50 -24.27
N ARG A 220 10.39 5.24 -24.27
CA ARG A 220 10.39 6.68 -24.53
C ARG A 220 9.87 7.03 -25.92
N ALA A 221 10.35 6.31 -26.93
CA ALA A 221 9.92 6.51 -28.32
C ALA A 221 8.41 6.29 -28.52
N ARG A 222 7.83 5.24 -27.87
CA ARG A 222 6.38 4.99 -27.90
C ARG A 222 5.57 6.13 -27.29
N LEU A 223 6.13 6.85 -26.33
CA LEU A 223 5.52 8.03 -25.70
C LEU A 223 5.87 9.34 -26.43
N GLY A 224 6.61 9.30 -27.53
CA GLY A 224 7.05 10.49 -28.25
C GLY A 224 8.01 11.38 -27.44
N VAL A 225 8.72 10.80 -26.48
CA VAL A 225 9.68 11.51 -25.60
C VAL A 225 11.05 11.50 -26.28
N ALA A 226 11.51 12.65 -26.73
CA ALA A 226 12.83 12.81 -27.34
C ALA A 226 13.97 12.63 -26.30
N ALA A 227 15.21 12.55 -26.77
CA ALA A 227 16.36 12.32 -25.89
C ALA A 227 16.56 13.48 -24.90
N GLU A 228 16.29 14.71 -25.32
CA GLU A 228 16.39 15.94 -24.55
C GLU A 228 15.16 16.25 -23.69
N ASP A 229 14.01 15.60 -23.97
CA ASP A 229 12.77 15.79 -23.21
C ASP A 229 12.84 15.09 -21.86
N LEU A 230 12.04 15.54 -20.90
CA LEU A 230 11.97 15.00 -19.56
C LEU A 230 10.65 14.27 -19.34
N LEU A 231 10.72 13.01 -18.91
CA LEU A 231 9.57 12.18 -18.60
C LEU A 231 9.33 12.14 -17.08
N LEU A 232 8.24 12.77 -16.65
CA LEU A 232 7.68 12.61 -15.31
C LEU A 232 6.80 11.36 -15.29
N ILE A 233 6.83 10.58 -14.21
CA ILE A 233 5.97 9.39 -14.06
C ILE A 233 5.31 9.34 -12.70
N TYR A 234 4.05 8.94 -12.70
CA TYR A 234 3.28 8.50 -11.54
C TYR A 234 2.76 7.08 -11.80
N CYS A 235 2.87 6.22 -10.81
CA CYS A 235 2.32 4.87 -10.86
C CYS A 235 1.44 4.61 -9.64
N GLY A 236 0.16 4.29 -9.87
CA GLY A 236 -0.79 4.03 -8.79
C GLY A 236 -2.24 4.19 -9.20
N ARG A 237 -3.14 4.14 -8.22
CA ARG A 237 -4.58 4.34 -8.47
C ARG A 237 -4.86 5.75 -8.99
N LEU A 238 -5.67 5.84 -10.02
CA LEU A 238 -6.11 7.12 -10.60
C LEU A 238 -7.40 7.58 -9.89
N ASP A 239 -7.25 8.10 -8.68
CA ASP A 239 -8.36 8.53 -7.84
C ASP A 239 -8.07 9.84 -7.08
N THR A 240 -9.08 10.33 -6.36
CA THR A 240 -8.99 11.57 -5.57
C THR A 240 -8.10 11.42 -4.35
N GLU A 241 -8.00 10.23 -3.75
CA GLU A 241 -7.13 9.96 -2.59
C GLU A 241 -5.65 10.16 -2.96
N LYS A 242 -5.28 9.76 -4.18
CA LYS A 242 -3.92 9.94 -4.71
C LYS A 242 -3.66 11.33 -5.30
N ALA A 243 -4.68 12.20 -5.26
CA ALA A 243 -4.62 13.60 -5.70
C ALA A 243 -4.00 13.80 -7.10
N VAL A 244 -4.29 12.87 -8.04
CA VAL A 244 -3.66 12.87 -9.37
C VAL A 244 -4.00 14.13 -10.19
N ARG A 245 -5.11 14.83 -9.88
CA ARG A 245 -5.43 16.14 -10.49
C ARG A 245 -4.35 17.18 -10.22
N VAL A 246 -3.78 17.19 -9.01
CA VAL A 246 -2.70 18.11 -8.63
C VAL A 246 -1.45 17.88 -9.50
N LEU A 247 -1.16 16.62 -9.86
CA LEU A 247 -0.06 16.30 -10.78
C LEU A 247 -0.29 16.89 -12.17
N VAL A 248 -1.51 16.78 -12.70
CA VAL A 248 -1.87 17.36 -14.01
C VAL A 248 -1.84 18.89 -13.97
N GLU A 249 -2.31 19.49 -12.88
CA GLU A 249 -2.28 20.94 -12.68
C GLU A 249 -0.84 21.46 -12.53
N ALA A 250 0.03 20.73 -11.82
CA ALA A 250 1.44 21.07 -11.73
C ALA A 250 2.13 20.96 -13.10
N PHE A 251 1.85 19.88 -13.83
CA PHE A 251 2.36 19.67 -15.18
C PHE A 251 1.96 20.79 -16.15
N ALA A 252 0.72 21.27 -16.09
CA ALA A 252 0.24 22.36 -16.92
C ALA A 252 0.94 23.71 -16.62
N ARG A 253 1.60 23.84 -15.46
CA ARG A 253 2.37 25.05 -15.06
C ARG A 253 3.84 25.00 -15.47
N LEU A 254 4.32 23.83 -15.97
CA LEU A 254 5.71 23.71 -16.36
C LEU A 254 6.01 24.53 -17.64
N PRO A 255 7.23 25.11 -17.74
CA PRO A 255 7.61 25.89 -18.90
C PRO A 255 7.71 25.01 -20.17
N PRO A 256 7.64 25.63 -21.35
CA PRO A 256 7.76 24.91 -22.63
C PRO A 256 9.17 24.34 -22.87
N THR A 257 10.18 24.86 -22.18
CA THR A 257 11.58 24.46 -22.27
C THR A 257 12.21 24.33 -20.87
N PRO A 258 12.82 23.19 -20.49
CA PRO A 258 12.86 21.94 -21.25
C PRO A 258 11.44 21.36 -21.46
N ARG A 259 11.29 20.54 -22.50
CA ARG A 259 10.00 19.90 -22.79
C ARG A 259 9.74 18.77 -21.79
N PHE A 260 8.62 18.87 -21.08
CA PHE A 260 8.18 17.83 -20.14
C PHE A 260 7.08 16.97 -20.73
N HIS A 261 7.11 15.70 -20.41
CA HIS A 261 6.02 14.74 -20.58
C HIS A 261 5.58 14.24 -19.20
N LEU A 262 4.30 13.95 -19.02
CA LEU A 262 3.77 13.33 -17.80
C LEU A 262 3.06 12.02 -18.17
N ALA A 263 3.53 10.90 -17.62
CA ALA A 263 2.87 9.61 -17.72
C ALA A 263 2.17 9.28 -16.39
N LEU A 264 0.88 9.05 -16.45
CA LEU A 264 0.07 8.54 -15.33
C LEU A 264 -0.29 7.09 -15.61
N MET A 265 0.33 6.15 -14.91
CA MET A 265 0.12 4.72 -15.10
C MET A 265 -0.78 4.16 -14.00
N GLY A 266 -1.90 3.55 -14.38
CA GLY A 266 -2.80 2.89 -13.47
C GLY A 266 -4.26 2.89 -13.90
N GLU A 267 -5.11 2.42 -12.99
CA GLU A 267 -6.56 2.39 -13.15
C GLU A 267 -7.24 3.14 -11.99
N GLY A 268 -8.46 3.57 -12.22
CA GLY A 268 -9.26 4.24 -11.20
C GLY A 268 -10.39 5.09 -11.74
N PRO A 269 -11.25 5.60 -10.86
CA PRO A 269 -12.46 6.34 -11.27
C PRO A 269 -12.16 7.65 -12.02
N LEU A 270 -10.95 8.22 -11.92
CA LEU A 270 -10.58 9.44 -12.65
C LEU A 270 -10.01 9.17 -14.05
N ARG A 271 -9.89 7.92 -14.50
CA ARG A 271 -9.23 7.59 -15.75
C ARG A 271 -9.86 8.29 -16.98
N GLU A 272 -11.18 8.26 -17.09
CA GLU A 272 -11.90 8.90 -18.22
C GLU A 272 -11.72 10.42 -18.23
N GLU A 273 -11.80 11.06 -17.04
CA GLU A 273 -11.53 12.50 -16.91
C GLU A 273 -10.11 12.83 -17.35
N LEU A 274 -9.11 12.03 -16.90
CA LEU A 274 -7.71 12.23 -17.24
C LEU A 274 -7.44 12.01 -18.73
N GLN A 275 -8.10 11.04 -19.37
CA GLN A 275 -8.05 10.85 -20.83
C GLN A 275 -8.61 12.05 -21.59
N THR A 276 -9.71 12.62 -21.13
CA THR A 276 -10.29 13.85 -21.70
C THR A 276 -9.31 15.02 -21.56
N ARG A 277 -8.66 15.17 -20.41
CA ARG A 277 -7.63 16.22 -20.21
C ARG A 277 -6.40 15.97 -21.09
N ALA A 278 -6.00 14.72 -21.30
CA ALA A 278 -4.88 14.38 -22.17
C ALA A 278 -5.12 14.77 -23.64
N ALA A 279 -6.35 14.77 -24.11
CA ALA A 279 -6.69 15.23 -25.45
C ALA A 279 -6.40 16.75 -25.63
N ALA A 280 -6.48 17.53 -24.55
CA ALA A 280 -6.22 18.97 -24.55
C ALA A 280 -4.76 19.32 -24.12
N LEU A 281 -4.05 18.41 -23.51
CA LEU A 281 -2.68 18.56 -23.02
C LEU A 281 -1.74 17.60 -23.76
N PRO A 282 -1.18 17.98 -24.91
CA PRO A 282 -0.18 17.15 -25.59
C PRO A 282 0.96 16.83 -24.61
N ARG A 283 1.45 15.60 -24.62
CA ARG A 283 2.50 15.10 -23.70
C ARG A 283 1.99 14.71 -22.29
N LEU A 284 0.67 14.69 -22.03
CA LEU A 284 0.06 13.95 -20.93
C LEU A 284 -0.33 12.57 -21.45
N HIS A 285 0.21 11.52 -20.85
CA HIS A 285 0.01 10.13 -21.26
C HIS A 285 -0.72 9.37 -20.16
N ILE A 286 -1.85 8.75 -20.48
CA ILE A 286 -2.61 7.90 -19.54
C ILE A 286 -2.36 6.44 -19.92
N LEU A 287 -1.51 5.79 -19.13
CA LEU A 287 -1.10 4.40 -19.36
C LEU A 287 -2.02 3.44 -18.58
N PRO A 288 -2.30 2.25 -19.12
CA PRO A 288 -3.02 1.23 -18.38
C PRO A 288 -2.20 0.73 -17.18
N TYR A 289 -2.87 0.06 -16.25
CA TYR A 289 -2.18 -0.71 -15.21
C TYR A 289 -1.38 -1.84 -15.85
N GLU A 290 -0.08 -1.87 -15.58
CA GLU A 290 0.81 -2.91 -16.07
C GLU A 290 0.85 -4.06 -15.06
N ARG A 291 0.53 -5.28 -15.53
CA ARG A 291 0.52 -6.50 -14.72
C ARG A 291 1.85 -7.23 -14.72
N ASP A 292 2.59 -7.10 -15.81
CA ASP A 292 3.94 -7.65 -15.90
C ASP A 292 4.91 -6.76 -15.12
N GLU A 293 5.45 -7.31 -14.04
CA GLU A 293 6.36 -6.56 -13.16
C GLU A 293 7.65 -6.14 -13.87
N ALA A 294 8.13 -6.90 -14.86
CA ALA A 294 9.33 -6.54 -15.61
C ALA A 294 9.04 -5.40 -16.60
N ALA A 295 7.89 -5.45 -17.28
CA ALA A 295 7.43 -4.35 -18.13
C ALA A 295 7.19 -3.09 -17.30
N TYR A 296 6.57 -3.20 -16.13
CA TYR A 296 6.37 -2.09 -15.19
C TYR A 296 7.71 -1.46 -14.76
N ALA A 297 8.67 -2.27 -14.33
CA ALA A 297 9.99 -1.79 -13.94
C ALA A 297 10.73 -1.10 -15.09
N THR A 298 10.58 -1.61 -16.33
CA THR A 298 11.16 -1.02 -17.54
C THR A 298 10.55 0.35 -17.83
N VAL A 299 9.23 0.49 -17.71
CA VAL A 299 8.57 1.80 -17.91
C VAL A 299 9.02 2.77 -16.83
N LEU A 300 9.06 2.34 -15.56
CA LEU A 300 9.49 3.18 -14.43
C LEU A 300 10.94 3.67 -14.62
N ALA A 301 11.87 2.76 -14.92
CA ALA A 301 13.27 3.11 -15.17
C ALA A 301 13.48 4.03 -16.39
N SER A 302 12.51 4.08 -17.31
CA SER A 302 12.58 4.92 -18.50
C SER A 302 12.19 6.38 -18.28
N ALA A 303 11.68 6.71 -17.08
CA ALA A 303 11.38 8.08 -16.67
C ALA A 303 12.64 8.83 -16.18
N ASP A 304 12.45 10.11 -15.85
CA ASP A 304 13.48 11.01 -15.34
C ASP A 304 13.21 11.49 -13.92
N VAL A 305 11.93 11.60 -13.53
CA VAL A 305 11.47 12.01 -12.19
C VAL A 305 10.19 11.27 -11.84
N TYR A 306 10.11 10.71 -10.65
CA TYR A 306 8.87 10.18 -10.10
C TYR A 306 8.10 11.28 -9.37
N VAL A 307 6.80 11.40 -9.63
CA VAL A 307 5.93 12.41 -9.02
C VAL A 307 4.75 11.78 -8.30
N THR A 308 4.41 12.25 -7.10
CA THR A 308 3.25 11.77 -6.33
C THR A 308 2.65 12.88 -5.48
N ALA A 309 1.31 12.94 -5.40
CA ALA A 309 0.59 13.98 -4.66
C ALA A 309 -0.31 13.42 -3.55
N GLY A 310 -0.37 12.09 -3.38
CA GLY A 310 -1.21 11.44 -2.37
C GLY A 310 -0.71 11.66 -0.95
N PRO A 311 -1.48 12.31 -0.05
CA PRO A 311 -1.03 12.61 1.30
C PRO A 311 -1.10 11.42 2.26
N HIS A 312 -1.81 10.36 1.90
CA HIS A 312 -2.10 9.22 2.78
C HIS A 312 -1.26 7.97 2.47
N GLU A 313 -0.01 8.17 2.02
CA GLU A 313 0.89 7.03 1.81
C GLU A 313 1.26 6.39 3.15
N THR A 314 1.08 5.07 3.25
CA THR A 314 1.44 4.29 4.46
C THR A 314 2.88 3.81 4.43
N PHE A 315 3.41 3.53 3.24
CA PHE A 315 4.81 3.17 3.00
C PHE A 315 5.37 3.88 1.77
N GLY A 316 4.60 3.94 0.68
CA GLY A 316 5.05 4.45 -0.61
C GLY A 316 5.86 3.42 -1.40
N LEU A 317 5.29 2.22 -1.62
CA LEU A 317 5.99 1.15 -2.35
C LEU A 317 6.47 1.63 -3.72
N ALA A 318 5.60 2.28 -4.51
CA ALA A 318 5.97 2.82 -5.81
C ALA A 318 7.05 3.93 -5.73
N VAL A 319 7.15 4.64 -4.60
CA VAL A 319 8.24 5.59 -4.34
C VAL A 319 9.56 4.86 -4.20
N VAL A 320 9.60 3.79 -3.38
CA VAL A 320 10.82 2.99 -3.18
C VAL A 320 11.21 2.26 -4.47
N GLU A 321 10.25 1.79 -5.27
CA GLU A 321 10.47 1.22 -6.60
C GLU A 321 11.09 2.24 -7.57
N ALA A 322 10.62 3.48 -7.54
CA ALA A 322 11.16 4.58 -8.34
C ALA A 322 12.58 4.94 -7.89
N GLU A 323 12.82 5.08 -6.59
CA GLU A 323 14.15 5.34 -6.02
C GLU A 323 15.12 4.19 -6.35
N ALA A 324 14.66 2.93 -6.27
CA ALA A 324 15.40 1.76 -6.70
C ALA A 324 15.74 1.79 -8.19
N SER A 325 14.86 2.32 -9.02
CA SER A 325 15.08 2.53 -10.46
C SER A 325 15.96 3.75 -10.78
N GLY A 326 16.49 4.44 -9.75
CA GLY A 326 17.36 5.59 -9.92
C GLY A 326 16.62 6.90 -10.23
N LEU A 327 15.34 7.00 -9.88
CA LEU A 327 14.56 8.23 -10.07
C LEU A 327 14.55 9.07 -8.77
N PRO A 328 14.83 10.37 -8.87
CA PRO A 328 14.51 11.29 -7.78
C PRO A 328 12.99 11.46 -7.67
N VAL A 329 12.53 11.79 -6.46
CA VAL A 329 11.11 11.86 -6.15
C VAL A 329 10.69 13.29 -5.85
N VAL A 330 9.58 13.73 -6.45
CA VAL A 330 8.84 14.93 -6.03
C VAL A 330 7.51 14.49 -5.44
N GLY A 331 7.26 14.87 -4.19
CA GLY A 331 6.08 14.47 -3.45
C GLY A 331 5.50 15.59 -2.59
N VAL A 332 4.54 15.21 -1.74
CA VAL A 332 3.94 16.10 -0.75
C VAL A 332 4.45 15.79 0.66
N ASP A 333 4.55 16.82 1.51
CA ASP A 333 5.00 16.69 2.90
C ASP A 333 3.90 16.09 3.79
N ALA A 334 3.60 14.81 3.55
CA ALA A 334 2.56 14.09 4.29
C ALA A 334 2.83 12.57 4.32
N GLY A 335 2.20 11.89 5.27
CA GLY A 335 2.27 10.43 5.40
C GLY A 335 3.70 9.89 5.45
N ALA A 336 3.89 8.70 4.94
CA ALA A 336 5.20 8.05 4.90
C ALA A 336 6.19 8.71 3.94
N LEU A 337 5.75 9.63 3.05
CA LEU A 337 6.65 10.38 2.17
C LEU A 337 7.68 11.19 2.96
N ARG A 338 7.33 11.67 4.16
CA ARG A 338 8.26 12.35 5.10
C ARG A 338 9.47 11.51 5.48
N GLU A 339 9.32 10.19 5.51
CA GLU A 339 10.42 9.26 5.80
C GLU A 339 11.14 8.81 4.52
N ARG A 340 10.42 8.72 3.41
CA ARG A 340 10.96 8.20 2.14
C ARG A 340 11.78 9.23 1.39
N VAL A 341 11.28 10.45 1.30
CA VAL A 341 11.87 11.50 0.45
C VAL A 341 12.63 12.52 1.29
N GLN A 342 13.93 12.61 1.07
CA GLN A 342 14.79 13.57 1.75
C GLN A 342 15.44 14.53 0.74
N PRO A 343 15.88 15.73 1.16
CA PRO A 343 16.48 16.71 0.25
C PRO A 343 17.69 16.20 -0.56
N ALA A 344 18.35 15.14 -0.08
CA ALA A 344 19.49 14.52 -0.75
C ALA A 344 19.10 13.74 -2.00
N TRP A 345 17.83 13.32 -2.16
CA TRP A 345 17.37 12.53 -3.33
C TRP A 345 15.97 12.89 -3.81
N GLY A 346 15.34 13.97 -3.29
CA GLY A 346 14.03 14.40 -3.73
C GLY A 346 13.59 15.72 -3.12
N ARG A 347 12.32 16.08 -3.34
CA ARG A 347 11.69 17.27 -2.77
C ARG A 347 10.27 16.98 -2.32
N LEU A 348 9.89 17.52 -1.16
CA LEU A 348 8.50 17.55 -0.70
C LEU A 348 7.98 18.98 -0.72
N GLY A 349 6.69 19.14 -1.01
CA GLY A 349 5.97 20.40 -0.98
C GLY A 349 4.66 20.30 -0.21
N PRO A 350 3.93 21.41 -0.04
CA PRO A 350 2.63 21.39 0.61
C PRO A 350 1.63 20.48 -0.11
N VAL A 351 0.70 19.91 0.66
CA VAL A 351 -0.41 19.12 0.11
C VAL A 351 -1.33 20.02 -0.71
N ALA A 352 -1.82 19.50 -1.84
CA ALA A 352 -2.74 20.16 -2.77
C ALA A 352 -2.20 21.48 -3.39
N ASP A 353 -0.90 21.74 -3.37
CA ASP A 353 -0.26 22.89 -3.97
C ASP A 353 0.44 22.53 -5.30
N ALA A 354 -0.28 22.71 -6.40
CA ALA A 354 0.24 22.43 -7.74
C ALA A 354 1.37 23.41 -8.17
N ALA A 355 1.40 24.62 -7.63
CA ALA A 355 2.45 25.60 -7.96
C ALA A 355 3.77 25.22 -7.26
N ALA A 356 3.72 24.89 -5.97
CA ALA A 356 4.87 24.37 -5.24
C ALA A 356 5.40 23.06 -5.84
N MET A 357 4.50 22.17 -6.26
CA MET A 357 4.88 20.92 -6.93
C MET A 357 5.60 21.19 -8.27
N ALA A 358 5.10 22.09 -9.10
CA ALA A 358 5.76 22.49 -10.34
C ALA A 358 7.16 23.08 -10.09
N ALA A 359 7.31 23.94 -9.07
CA ALA A 359 8.60 24.50 -8.68
C ALA A 359 9.58 23.39 -8.22
N ASN A 360 9.10 22.43 -7.42
CA ASN A 360 9.91 21.30 -6.99
C ASN A 360 10.31 20.37 -8.15
N ILE A 361 9.42 20.15 -9.13
CA ILE A 361 9.74 19.40 -10.36
C ILE A 361 10.89 20.06 -11.09
N LEU A 362 10.86 21.38 -11.29
CA LEU A 362 11.93 22.13 -11.97
C LEU A 362 13.27 22.04 -11.22
N ALA A 363 13.23 22.20 -9.90
CA ALA A 363 14.43 22.10 -9.06
C ALA A 363 15.06 20.70 -9.11
N VAL A 364 14.24 19.64 -9.05
CA VAL A 364 14.70 18.25 -9.12
C VAL A 364 15.18 17.89 -10.54
N ALA A 365 14.46 18.32 -11.58
CA ALA A 365 14.79 18.01 -12.96
C ALA A 365 16.21 18.51 -13.35
N SER A 366 16.63 19.67 -12.84
CA SER A 366 17.98 20.22 -13.09
C SER A 366 19.11 19.40 -12.47
N GLN A 367 18.82 18.60 -11.43
CA GLN A 367 19.79 17.79 -10.68
C GLN A 367 19.45 16.28 -10.72
N ARG A 368 18.55 15.86 -11.60
CA ARG A 368 17.94 14.53 -11.60
C ARG A 368 18.93 13.37 -11.56
N ALA A 369 20.04 13.49 -12.30
CA ALA A 369 21.03 12.42 -12.36
C ALA A 369 21.72 12.19 -11.00
N ALA A 370 22.13 13.28 -10.33
CA ALA A 370 22.78 13.21 -9.02
C ALA A 370 21.79 12.76 -7.94
N LEU A 371 20.57 13.33 -7.92
CA LEU A 371 19.54 12.98 -6.96
C LEU A 371 19.05 11.52 -7.16
N GLY A 372 18.89 11.06 -8.40
CA GLY A 372 18.49 9.69 -8.71
C GLY A 372 19.56 8.67 -8.31
N ALA A 373 20.85 8.97 -8.54
CA ALA A 373 21.93 8.13 -8.06
C ALA A 373 21.97 8.05 -6.52
N ALA A 374 21.72 9.17 -5.83
CA ALA A 374 21.62 9.21 -4.38
C ALA A 374 20.41 8.41 -3.86
N ALA A 375 19.25 8.51 -4.53
CA ALA A 375 18.06 7.72 -4.23
C ALA A 375 18.34 6.22 -4.30
N ARG A 376 18.93 5.75 -5.40
CA ARG A 376 19.33 4.33 -5.58
C ARG A 376 20.30 3.89 -4.49
N THR A 377 21.33 4.68 -4.22
CA THR A 377 22.32 4.39 -3.19
C THR A 377 21.66 4.25 -1.81
N HIS A 378 20.74 5.16 -1.48
CA HIS A 378 19.98 5.12 -0.23
C HIS A 378 19.17 3.82 -0.10
N VAL A 379 18.36 3.48 -1.10
CA VAL A 379 17.51 2.29 -1.07
C VAL A 379 18.33 0.99 -0.93
N CYS A 380 19.45 0.90 -1.65
CA CYS A 380 20.36 -0.24 -1.54
C CYS A 380 21.03 -0.32 -0.15
N ALA A 381 21.53 0.79 0.37
CA ALA A 381 22.22 0.86 1.69
C ALA A 381 21.24 0.64 2.85
N ALA A 382 20.01 1.15 2.77
CA ALA A 382 18.98 0.94 3.76
C ALA A 382 18.45 -0.51 3.77
N GLY A 383 18.75 -1.30 2.73
CA GLY A 383 18.41 -2.71 2.64
C GLY A 383 16.90 -2.94 2.46
N PHE A 384 16.24 -2.13 1.63
CA PHE A 384 14.83 -2.30 1.29
C PHE A 384 14.59 -3.53 0.38
N GLY A 385 15.18 -4.68 0.69
CA GLY A 385 14.91 -5.93 -0.04
C GLY A 385 13.85 -6.78 0.66
N TRP A 386 12.99 -7.46 -0.09
CA TRP A 386 11.97 -8.35 0.45
C TRP A 386 12.52 -9.42 1.40
N GLY A 387 13.71 -9.95 1.14
CA GLY A 387 14.38 -10.91 2.03
C GLY A 387 14.59 -10.35 3.44
N ARG A 388 15.02 -9.08 3.57
CA ARG A 388 15.17 -8.43 4.87
C ARG A 388 13.84 -8.20 5.57
N THR A 389 12.83 -7.73 4.83
CA THR A 389 11.46 -7.54 5.34
C THR A 389 10.94 -8.82 5.99
N PHE A 390 11.00 -9.94 5.28
CA PHE A 390 10.43 -11.18 5.77
C PHE A 390 11.32 -11.88 6.82
N SER A 391 12.64 -11.74 6.76
CA SER A 391 13.53 -12.21 7.84
C SER A 391 13.25 -11.47 9.15
N GLN A 392 13.06 -10.14 9.10
CA GLN A 392 12.70 -9.35 10.26
C GLN A 392 11.31 -9.74 10.79
N LEU A 393 10.33 -9.90 9.92
CA LEU A 393 8.97 -10.33 10.25
C LEU A 393 8.97 -11.69 10.96
N LEU A 394 9.67 -12.67 10.39
CA LEU A 394 9.76 -14.02 10.97
C LEU A 394 10.47 -14.01 12.32
N THR A 395 11.52 -13.20 12.49
CA THR A 395 12.21 -13.03 13.79
C THR A 395 11.25 -12.52 14.86
N LEU A 396 10.39 -11.54 14.53
CA LEU A 396 9.37 -11.03 15.45
C LEU A 396 8.33 -12.10 15.79
N TYR A 397 7.91 -12.90 14.81
CA TYR A 397 6.97 -13.98 15.01
C TYR A 397 7.54 -15.10 15.89
N ASP A 398 8.78 -15.50 15.66
CA ASP A 398 9.47 -16.49 16.49
C ASP A 398 9.60 -16.03 17.95
N ALA A 399 9.99 -14.76 18.14
CA ALA A 399 10.11 -14.17 19.48
C ALA A 399 8.77 -14.17 20.22
N ALA A 400 7.68 -13.71 19.55
CA ALA A 400 6.35 -13.68 20.12
C ALA A 400 5.80 -15.09 20.43
N CYS A 401 6.04 -16.06 19.54
CA CYS A 401 5.67 -17.45 19.79
C CYS A 401 6.45 -18.06 20.98
N ALA A 402 7.73 -17.78 21.11
CA ALA A 402 8.55 -18.24 22.23
C ALA A 402 8.07 -17.65 23.55
N GLU A 403 7.73 -16.36 23.57
CA GLU A 403 7.17 -15.68 24.74
C GLU A 403 5.83 -16.28 25.15
N ALA A 404 4.92 -16.48 24.21
CA ALA A 404 3.62 -17.09 24.47
C ALA A 404 3.73 -18.51 25.06
N ARG A 405 4.74 -19.28 24.66
CA ARG A 405 5.03 -20.60 25.23
C ARG A 405 5.58 -20.51 26.66
N ARG A 406 6.51 -19.58 26.95
CA ARG A 406 7.07 -19.37 28.29
C ARG A 406 6.00 -18.94 29.31
N ASN A 407 5.15 -17.98 28.94
CA ASN A 407 4.12 -17.47 29.82
C ASN A 407 3.09 -18.55 30.21
N ARG A 408 2.88 -19.57 29.37
CA ARG A 408 2.06 -20.75 29.71
C ARG A 408 2.71 -21.70 30.70
N SER A 409 4.00 -21.96 30.54
CA SER A 409 4.73 -22.85 31.43
C SER A 409 4.81 -22.30 32.88
N SER A 410 4.65 -20.99 33.05
CA SER A 410 4.61 -20.34 34.37
C SER A 410 3.24 -20.36 35.03
N VAL A 411 2.13 -20.49 34.28
CA VAL A 411 0.75 -20.56 34.82
C VAL A 411 0.35 -21.99 35.21
N THR A 412 1.04 -22.99 34.68
CA THR A 412 0.78 -24.42 34.97
C THR A 412 1.64 -24.97 36.13
N ARG A 413 2.46 -24.13 36.74
CA ARG A 413 3.16 -24.39 38.01
C ARG A 413 2.52 -23.62 39.17
#